data_e39b71a6b94a1a020c93c5e425c73c42
#
_entry.id   e39b71a6b94a1a020c93c5e425c73c42
#
_cell.length_a   1.000
_cell.length_b   1.000
_cell.length_c   1.000
_cell.angle_alpha   90.00
_cell.angle_beta   90.00
_cell.angle_gamma   90.00
#
_symmetry.space_group_name_H-M   'P 1'
#
loop_
_entity.id
_entity.type
_entity.pdbx_description
1 polymer ?
#
loop_
_entity_poly.entity_id
_entity_poly.type
_entity_poly.pdbx_seq_one_letter_code
_entity_poly.pdbx_strand_id
1 'polypeptide(L)'
;MPVASYLRRTLAGLSLLAVVGACVPSELGRVPASNRITVADGTLTLVAPRGYCVDPASTRDTAEGAFVLFGTCAAISRDPNAPRPAYRALLSATLGPRTTEPMAARFAGMEGFFRSEPGRAALARSGQAKDVTIEKVTRKGDLLLLKINDRSAPQSVPVAARYWRAIGQFGGHVTALSVMPLQAVPLDDSAQIDLLQSFASATRAAN
;
A
#
# COMPACT_ATOMS: atom_id res chain seq x y z
N MET A 1 94.41 5.37 -29.46
CA MET A 1 94.20 4.02 -28.93
C MET A 1 92.78 3.89 -28.54
N PRO A 2 92.04 2.93 -29.08
CA PRO A 2 90.58 2.91 -29.02
C PRO A 2 90.06 2.06 -27.87
N VAL A 3 88.97 2.46 -27.28
CA VAL A 3 88.19 1.59 -26.41
C VAL A 3 86.75 1.47 -26.93
N ALA A 4 86.45 0.27 -27.26
CA ALA A 4 85.12 -0.11 -27.78
C ALA A 4 84.10 -0.10 -26.64
N SER A 5 82.89 0.51 -26.94
CA SER A 5 81.73 0.49 -26.04
C SER A 5 80.67 -0.43 -26.59
N TYR A 6 80.37 -1.47 -25.87
CA TYR A 6 79.25 -2.43 -26.20
C TYR A 6 77.87 -1.83 -25.91
N LEU A 7 77.12 -1.76 -26.95
CA LEU A 7 75.70 -1.35 -26.86
C LEU A 7 74.82 -2.55 -26.48
N ARG A 8 74.30 -2.58 -25.24
CA ARG A 8 73.30 -3.56 -24.82
C ARG A 8 71.93 -2.96 -25.06
N ARG A 9 71.21 -3.52 -26.02
CA ARG A 9 69.80 -3.27 -26.23
C ARG A 9 68.99 -4.07 -25.22
N THR A 10 68.36 -3.39 -24.27
CA THR A 10 67.32 -3.96 -23.43
C THR A 10 65.96 -3.72 -24.08
N LEU A 11 65.32 -4.80 -24.54
CA LEU A 11 63.93 -4.80 -24.95
C LEU A 11 63.03 -4.69 -23.69
N ALA A 12 62.38 -3.55 -23.49
CA ALA A 12 61.36 -3.39 -22.50
C ALA A 12 60.04 -3.90 -23.11
N GLY A 13 59.62 -5.10 -22.65
CA GLY A 13 58.28 -5.64 -22.98
C GLY A 13 57.21 -4.85 -22.27
N LEU A 14 56.41 -4.15 -23.01
CA LEU A 14 55.19 -3.41 -22.55
C LEU A 14 54.03 -4.41 -22.41
N SER A 15 53.85 -4.98 -21.20
CA SER A 15 52.67 -5.83 -20.91
C SER A 15 51.46 -4.94 -20.77
N LEU A 16 50.59 -4.93 -21.77
CA LEU A 16 49.31 -4.28 -21.78
C LEU A 16 48.31 -5.12 -20.94
N LEU A 17 48.11 -4.77 -19.65
CA LEU A 17 47.05 -5.35 -18.83
C LEU A 17 45.71 -4.81 -19.34
N ALA A 18 44.97 -5.63 -20.10
CA ALA A 18 43.56 -5.40 -20.40
C ALA A 18 42.75 -5.56 -19.13
N VAL A 19 42.35 -4.45 -18.51
CA VAL A 19 41.35 -4.44 -17.44
C VAL A 19 40.01 -4.66 -18.11
N VAL A 20 39.55 -5.91 -18.11
CA VAL A 20 38.13 -6.26 -18.46
C VAL A 20 37.27 -5.75 -17.31
N GLY A 21 36.73 -4.56 -17.46
CA GLY A 21 35.69 -4.02 -16.60
C GLY A 21 34.44 -4.92 -16.75
N ALA A 22 34.29 -5.90 -15.87
CA ALA A 22 33.05 -6.62 -15.72
C ALA A 22 32.00 -5.61 -15.25
N CYS A 23 31.12 -5.14 -16.18
CA CYS A 23 29.85 -4.54 -15.81
C CYS A 23 29.05 -5.62 -15.06
N VAL A 24 29.18 -5.65 -13.74
CA VAL A 24 28.25 -6.38 -12.89
C VAL A 24 26.92 -5.65 -13.07
N PRO A 25 25.87 -6.26 -13.67
CA PRO A 25 24.56 -5.67 -13.63
C PRO A 25 24.21 -5.51 -12.15
N SER A 26 24.00 -4.27 -11.71
CA SER A 26 23.43 -4.01 -10.39
C SER A 26 22.06 -4.67 -10.42
N GLU A 27 21.94 -5.89 -9.93
CA GLU A 27 20.67 -6.44 -9.53
C GLU A 27 20.13 -5.45 -8.50
N LEU A 28 19.21 -4.60 -8.92
CA LEU A 28 18.37 -3.82 -8.02
C LEU A 28 17.71 -4.85 -7.10
N GLY A 29 18.32 -5.05 -5.92
CA GLY A 29 18.03 -6.19 -5.06
C GLY A 29 16.54 -6.32 -4.82
N ARG A 30 16.01 -7.51 -5.03
CA ARG A 30 14.64 -7.86 -4.64
C ARG A 30 14.49 -7.55 -3.17
N VAL A 31 13.43 -6.83 -2.83
CA VAL A 31 13.11 -6.50 -1.45
C VAL A 31 12.09 -7.51 -0.94
N PRO A 32 12.28 -8.14 0.22
CA PRO A 32 11.25 -8.97 0.83
C PRO A 32 9.96 -8.18 0.97
N ALA A 33 8.87 -8.73 0.47
CA ALA A 33 7.55 -8.09 0.55
C ALA A 33 6.55 -9.07 1.17
N SER A 34 5.77 -8.58 2.13
CA SER A 34 4.76 -9.34 2.87
C SER A 34 3.38 -8.78 2.60
N ASN A 35 2.37 -9.66 2.49
CA ASN A 35 0.97 -9.25 2.49
C ASN A 35 0.41 -9.07 3.91
N ARG A 36 1.25 -9.23 4.95
CA ARG A 36 0.87 -9.21 6.36
C ARG A 36 1.73 -8.20 7.12
N ILE A 37 1.09 -7.50 8.06
CA ILE A 37 1.76 -6.64 9.04
C ILE A 37 0.99 -6.66 10.34
N THR A 38 1.70 -6.69 11.47
CA THR A 38 1.12 -6.52 12.79
C THR A 38 1.38 -5.09 13.26
N VAL A 39 0.37 -4.43 13.78
CA VAL A 39 0.36 -3.02 14.21
C VAL A 39 -0.33 -2.88 15.57
N ALA A 40 -0.37 -1.65 16.11
CA ALA A 40 -0.99 -1.31 17.39
C ALA A 40 -0.43 -2.18 18.52
N ASP A 41 0.89 -2.12 18.72
CA ASP A 41 1.63 -2.89 19.76
C ASP A 41 1.32 -4.40 19.72
N GLY A 42 1.21 -4.97 18.53
CA GLY A 42 0.98 -6.40 18.35
C GLY A 42 -0.48 -6.85 18.48
N THR A 43 -1.43 -5.94 18.66
CA THR A 43 -2.83 -6.29 18.93
C THR A 43 -3.69 -6.48 17.69
N LEU A 44 -3.22 -6.08 16.51
CA LEU A 44 -3.93 -6.28 15.25
C LEU A 44 -2.98 -6.70 14.13
N THR A 45 -3.29 -7.81 13.48
CA THR A 45 -2.62 -8.26 12.26
C THR A 45 -3.48 -7.96 11.05
N LEU A 46 -3.01 -7.09 10.16
CA LEU A 46 -3.63 -6.82 8.87
C LEU A 46 -3.10 -7.79 7.83
N VAL A 47 -4.00 -8.37 7.03
CA VAL A 47 -3.62 -9.29 5.94
C VAL A 47 -4.33 -8.89 4.66
N ALA A 48 -3.57 -8.43 3.68
CA ALA A 48 -4.10 -8.10 2.37
C ALA A 48 -4.36 -9.37 1.52
N PRO A 49 -5.29 -9.34 0.57
CA PRO A 49 -5.51 -10.41 -0.38
C PRO A 49 -4.24 -10.74 -1.19
N ARG A 50 -4.20 -11.94 -1.76
CA ARG A 50 -3.07 -12.40 -2.58
C ARG A 50 -2.71 -11.38 -3.67
N GLY A 51 -1.41 -11.11 -3.80
CA GLY A 51 -0.87 -10.18 -4.80
C GLY A 51 -0.72 -8.75 -4.33
N TYR A 52 -1.24 -8.42 -3.13
CA TYR A 52 -0.99 -7.13 -2.48
C TYR A 52 0.00 -7.32 -1.33
N CYS A 53 0.95 -6.39 -1.24
CA CYS A 53 1.99 -6.38 -0.21
C CYS A 53 2.06 -5.01 0.47
N VAL A 54 2.48 -5.00 1.71
CA VAL A 54 2.68 -3.78 2.53
C VAL A 54 3.69 -2.87 1.86
N ASP A 55 3.36 -1.59 1.75
CA ASP A 55 4.33 -0.55 1.42
C ASP A 55 4.93 0.01 2.72
N PRO A 56 6.16 -0.36 3.07
CA PRO A 56 6.77 0.08 4.32
C PRO A 56 7.06 1.59 4.34
N ALA A 57 7.25 2.20 3.16
CA ALA A 57 7.53 3.63 3.07
C ALA A 57 6.32 4.51 3.40
N SER A 58 5.11 3.99 3.15
CA SER A 58 3.84 4.68 3.42
C SER A 58 3.14 4.20 4.68
N THR A 59 3.71 3.24 5.41
CA THR A 59 3.13 2.70 6.65
C THR A 59 3.53 3.56 7.85
N ARG A 60 2.56 3.82 8.73
CA ARG A 60 2.75 4.50 10.01
C ARG A 60 2.02 3.73 11.09
N ASP A 61 2.68 3.54 12.22
CA ASP A 61 2.11 2.91 13.41
C ASP A 61 2.55 3.72 14.63
N THR A 62 1.60 4.37 15.30
CA THR A 62 1.83 5.28 16.40
C THR A 62 0.82 5.00 17.53
N ALA A 63 1.02 5.61 18.70
CA ALA A 63 0.08 5.48 19.82
C ALA A 63 -1.33 6.01 19.49
N GLU A 64 -1.44 6.97 18.56
CA GLU A 64 -2.71 7.57 18.15
C GLU A 64 -3.48 6.72 17.13
N GLY A 65 -2.80 5.75 16.48
CA GLY A 65 -3.38 4.85 15.49
C GLY A 65 -2.40 4.44 14.41
N ALA A 66 -2.87 3.60 13.50
CA ALA A 66 -2.02 3.12 12.42
C ALA A 66 -2.65 3.39 11.05
N PHE A 67 -1.78 3.63 10.07
CA PHE A 67 -2.11 3.66 8.65
C PHE A 67 -1.18 2.72 7.89
N VAL A 68 -1.75 1.81 7.12
CA VAL A 68 -1.01 0.85 6.30
C VAL A 68 -1.48 0.96 4.86
N LEU A 69 -0.55 1.15 3.93
CA LEU A 69 -0.79 1.11 2.49
C LEU A 69 -0.31 -0.24 1.94
N PHE A 70 -1.07 -0.77 0.98
CA PHE A 70 -0.71 -1.97 0.24
C PHE A 70 -0.73 -1.66 -1.26
N GLY A 71 0.37 -1.98 -1.91
CA GLY A 71 0.52 -1.97 -3.36
C GLY A 71 0.58 -3.37 -3.93
N THR A 72 0.76 -3.51 -5.24
CA THR A 72 1.01 -4.82 -5.83
C THR A 72 2.35 -5.38 -5.35
N CYS A 73 2.41 -6.68 -5.04
CA CYS A 73 3.67 -7.30 -4.58
C CYS A 73 4.81 -7.08 -5.56
N ALA A 74 4.55 -7.13 -6.86
CA ALA A 74 5.57 -6.89 -7.88
C ALA A 74 6.18 -5.49 -7.80
N ALA A 75 5.38 -4.45 -7.51
CA ALA A 75 5.87 -3.09 -7.36
C ALA A 75 6.68 -2.92 -6.07
N ILE A 76 6.20 -3.49 -4.96
CA ILE A 76 6.85 -3.37 -3.65
C ILE A 76 8.15 -4.16 -3.60
N SER A 77 8.15 -5.43 -4.09
CA SER A 77 9.33 -6.30 -4.04
C SER A 77 10.34 -6.05 -5.15
N ARG A 78 9.97 -5.29 -6.18
CA ARG A 78 10.72 -5.16 -7.44
C ARG A 78 10.96 -6.51 -8.14
N ASP A 79 10.10 -7.47 -7.89
CA ASP A 79 10.12 -8.77 -8.53
C ASP A 79 8.95 -8.91 -9.52
N PRO A 80 9.19 -8.93 -10.84
CA PRO A 80 8.14 -9.08 -11.84
C PRO A 80 7.42 -10.43 -11.76
N ASN A 81 8.03 -11.43 -11.09
CA ASN A 81 7.46 -12.76 -10.89
C ASN A 81 6.64 -12.87 -9.60
N ALA A 82 6.58 -11.81 -8.78
CA ALA A 82 5.76 -11.82 -7.58
C ALA A 82 4.27 -12.05 -7.91
N PRO A 83 3.50 -12.65 -6.99
CA PRO A 83 2.08 -12.89 -7.20
C PRO A 83 1.36 -11.62 -7.64
N ARG A 84 0.51 -11.75 -8.67
CA ARG A 84 -0.30 -10.64 -9.18
C ARG A 84 -1.68 -10.66 -8.54
N PRO A 85 -2.24 -9.51 -8.17
CA PRO A 85 -3.61 -9.41 -7.69
C PRO A 85 -4.61 -9.60 -8.84
N ALA A 86 -5.83 -10.04 -8.51
CA ALA A 86 -6.92 -10.14 -9.47
C ALA A 86 -7.33 -8.76 -10.03
N TYR A 87 -7.24 -7.73 -9.21
CA TYR A 87 -7.57 -6.35 -9.57
C TYR A 87 -6.39 -5.41 -9.33
N ARG A 88 -6.27 -4.36 -10.12
CA ARG A 88 -5.21 -3.34 -9.96
C ARG A 88 -5.77 -2.15 -9.20
N ALA A 89 -5.44 -2.10 -7.90
CA ALA A 89 -5.83 -1.03 -6.99
C ALA A 89 -4.73 -0.80 -5.97
N LEU A 90 -4.82 0.29 -5.22
CA LEU A 90 -4.16 0.44 -3.92
C LEU A 90 -5.17 0.05 -2.84
N LEU A 91 -4.69 -0.63 -1.81
CA LEU A 91 -5.48 -0.90 -0.61
C LEU A 91 -4.91 -0.11 0.56
N SER A 92 -5.77 0.29 1.49
CA SER A 92 -5.30 0.87 2.74
C SER A 92 -6.11 0.38 3.92
N ALA A 93 -5.47 0.36 5.09
CA ALA A 93 -6.11 0.18 6.38
C ALA A 93 -5.77 1.37 7.27
N THR A 94 -6.78 1.93 7.93
CA THR A 94 -6.62 2.97 8.94
C THR A 94 -7.24 2.46 10.23
N LEU A 95 -6.43 2.42 11.28
CA LEU A 95 -6.86 2.00 12.61
C LEU A 95 -7.29 3.21 13.42
N GLY A 96 -8.46 3.08 14.03
CA GLY A 96 -8.96 3.95 15.07
C GLY A 96 -8.88 3.31 16.46
N PRO A 97 -9.58 3.88 17.44
CA PRO A 97 -9.52 3.43 18.82
C PRO A 97 -10.08 2.01 19.00
N ARG A 98 -9.68 1.37 20.09
CA ARG A 98 -10.29 0.13 20.53
C ARG A 98 -11.72 0.37 21.03
N THR A 99 -12.57 -0.62 20.84
CA THR A 99 -13.93 -0.60 21.33
C THR A 99 -14.38 -2.02 21.69
N THR A 100 -15.16 -2.13 22.74
CA THR A 100 -15.85 -3.38 23.13
C THR A 100 -17.29 -3.42 22.64
N GLU A 101 -17.81 -2.28 22.14
CA GLU A 101 -19.17 -2.18 21.63
C GLU A 101 -19.27 -2.83 20.24
N PRO A 102 -20.27 -3.69 20.00
CA PRO A 102 -20.48 -4.31 18.70
C PRO A 102 -20.68 -3.27 17.58
N MET A 103 -20.03 -3.45 16.44
CA MET A 103 -20.12 -2.52 15.29
C MET A 103 -21.56 -2.28 14.83
N ALA A 104 -22.40 -3.32 14.87
CA ALA A 104 -23.83 -3.21 14.46
C ALA A 104 -24.59 -2.13 15.23
N ALA A 105 -24.31 -1.98 16.53
CA ALA A 105 -24.93 -0.95 17.38
C ALA A 105 -24.48 0.47 17.00
N ARG A 106 -23.30 0.59 16.40
CA ARG A 106 -22.68 1.88 16.04
C ARG A 106 -23.03 2.38 14.62
N PHE A 107 -23.56 1.51 13.75
CA PHE A 107 -23.73 1.84 12.33
C PHE A 107 -24.59 3.09 12.08
N ALA A 108 -25.69 3.26 12.81
CA ALA A 108 -26.54 4.43 12.60
C ALA A 108 -25.83 5.74 12.96
N GLY A 109 -25.11 5.77 14.09
CA GLY A 109 -24.31 6.93 14.48
C GLY A 109 -23.16 7.20 13.52
N MET A 110 -22.48 6.17 13.05
CA MET A 110 -21.40 6.29 12.07
C MET A 110 -21.89 6.77 10.71
N GLU A 111 -23.06 6.30 10.24
CA GLU A 111 -23.67 6.80 9.00
C GLU A 111 -23.97 8.29 9.10
N GLY A 112 -24.60 8.73 10.21
CA GLY A 112 -24.84 10.14 10.47
C GLY A 112 -23.55 10.97 10.53
N PHE A 113 -22.54 10.45 11.24
CA PHE A 113 -21.24 11.10 11.33
C PHE A 113 -20.59 11.30 9.94
N PHE A 114 -20.48 10.23 9.12
CA PHE A 114 -19.83 10.37 7.82
C PHE A 114 -20.57 11.26 6.82
N ARG A 115 -21.88 11.45 7.01
CA ARG A 115 -22.67 12.44 6.21
C ARG A 115 -22.52 13.87 6.72
N SER A 116 -22.06 14.06 7.96
CA SER A 116 -21.81 15.39 8.54
C SER A 116 -20.57 16.05 7.94
N GLU A 117 -20.42 17.36 8.16
CA GLU A 117 -19.22 18.10 7.72
C GLU A 117 -17.92 17.55 8.35
N PRO A 118 -17.83 17.35 9.69
CA PRO A 118 -16.64 16.76 10.30
C PRO A 118 -16.31 15.36 9.76
N GLY A 119 -17.34 14.53 9.53
CA GLY A 119 -17.14 13.19 8.98
C GLY A 119 -16.63 13.20 7.55
N ARG A 120 -17.13 14.08 6.69
CA ARG A 120 -16.59 14.25 5.33
C ARG A 120 -15.18 14.81 5.35
N ALA A 121 -14.89 15.77 6.24
CA ALA A 121 -13.52 16.29 6.41
C ALA A 121 -12.54 15.18 6.82
N ALA A 122 -12.94 14.28 7.72
CA ALA A 122 -12.12 13.14 8.15
C ALA A 122 -11.88 12.12 7.02
N LEU A 123 -12.73 12.09 6.00
CA LEU A 123 -12.57 11.21 4.82
C LEU A 123 -11.76 11.87 3.70
N ALA A 124 -11.70 13.21 3.66
CA ALA A 124 -11.02 13.96 2.62
C ALA A 124 -9.50 13.88 2.78
N ARG A 125 -8.77 13.59 1.71
CA ARG A 125 -7.30 13.67 1.71
C ARG A 125 -6.79 15.08 1.98
N SER A 126 -7.57 16.10 1.57
CA SER A 126 -7.29 17.51 1.88
C SER A 126 -7.68 17.93 3.30
N GLY A 127 -8.43 17.11 4.03
CA GLY A 127 -9.08 17.50 5.29
C GLY A 127 -10.28 18.45 5.12
N GLN A 128 -10.74 18.72 3.89
CA GLN A 128 -11.83 19.66 3.62
C GLN A 128 -13.11 18.92 3.21
N ALA A 129 -14.18 19.07 3.98
CA ALA A 129 -15.46 18.42 3.76
C ALA A 129 -16.08 18.66 2.38
N LYS A 130 -15.82 19.84 1.79
CA LYS A 130 -16.34 20.25 0.47
C LYS A 130 -15.83 19.36 -0.67
N ASP A 131 -14.69 18.70 -0.47
CA ASP A 131 -14.05 17.86 -1.47
C ASP A 131 -14.62 16.44 -1.51
N VAL A 132 -15.35 16.04 -0.46
CA VAL A 132 -15.89 14.70 -0.31
C VAL A 132 -17.41 14.66 -0.42
N THR A 133 -17.89 13.72 -1.23
CA THR A 133 -19.30 13.36 -1.30
C THR A 133 -19.46 11.88 -0.97
N ILE A 134 -20.40 11.55 -0.07
CA ILE A 134 -20.80 10.17 0.22
C ILE A 134 -21.94 9.81 -0.75
N GLU A 135 -21.61 9.02 -1.78
CA GLU A 135 -22.57 8.64 -2.82
C GLU A 135 -23.52 7.54 -2.33
N LYS A 136 -23.02 6.61 -1.51
CA LYS A 136 -23.80 5.48 -0.98
C LYS A 136 -23.26 5.04 0.38
N VAL A 137 -24.20 4.66 1.25
CA VAL A 137 -23.91 3.93 2.50
C VAL A 137 -24.73 2.65 2.47
N THR A 138 -24.12 1.52 2.77
CA THR A 138 -24.81 0.24 2.87
C THR A 138 -24.16 -0.64 3.94
N ARG A 139 -24.87 -1.64 4.43
CA ARG A 139 -24.36 -2.59 5.43
C ARG A 139 -24.22 -3.95 4.78
N LYS A 140 -23.12 -4.65 5.10
CA LYS A 140 -22.91 -6.02 4.65
C LYS A 140 -22.26 -6.82 5.80
N GLY A 141 -23.08 -7.63 6.47
CA GLY A 141 -22.69 -8.28 7.73
C GLY A 141 -22.33 -7.24 8.80
N ASP A 142 -21.14 -7.35 9.33
CA ASP A 142 -20.57 -6.46 10.35
C ASP A 142 -19.73 -5.31 9.75
N LEU A 143 -19.88 -5.04 8.45
CA LEU A 143 -19.21 -3.96 7.75
C LEU A 143 -20.21 -2.86 7.34
N LEU A 144 -19.83 -1.61 7.63
CA LEU A 144 -20.44 -0.41 7.03
C LEU A 144 -19.63 -0.05 5.79
N LEU A 145 -20.28 -0.09 4.61
CA LEU A 145 -19.65 0.21 3.33
C LEU A 145 -20.03 1.63 2.90
N LEU A 146 -19.02 2.42 2.55
CA LEU A 146 -19.15 3.79 2.06
C LEU A 146 -18.62 3.87 0.62
N LYS A 147 -19.45 4.34 -0.31
CA LYS A 147 -18.99 4.80 -1.63
C LYS A 147 -18.66 6.27 -1.53
N ILE A 148 -17.43 6.61 -1.75
CA ILE A 148 -16.85 7.92 -1.54
C ILE A 148 -16.40 8.48 -2.89
N ASN A 149 -16.70 9.75 -3.13
CA ASN A 149 -16.07 10.55 -4.18
C ASN A 149 -15.26 11.66 -3.52
N ASP A 150 -13.94 11.52 -3.51
CA ASP A 150 -12.98 12.49 -2.98
C ASP A 150 -12.23 13.17 -4.12
N ARG A 151 -12.62 14.40 -4.42
CA ARG A 151 -12.05 15.23 -5.49
C ARG A 151 -10.74 15.91 -5.12
N SER A 152 -10.32 15.77 -3.86
CA SER A 152 -9.08 16.39 -3.36
C SER A 152 -7.81 15.59 -3.70
N ALA A 153 -7.96 14.43 -4.35
CA ALA A 153 -6.80 13.63 -4.74
C ALA A 153 -5.87 14.45 -5.66
N PRO A 154 -4.57 14.61 -5.32
CA PRO A 154 -3.63 15.24 -6.20
C PRO A 154 -3.57 14.51 -7.54
N GLN A 155 -3.45 15.24 -8.65
CA GLN A 155 -3.34 14.63 -9.99
C GLN A 155 -2.09 13.73 -10.13
N SER A 156 -1.09 13.94 -9.29
CA SER A 156 0.11 13.10 -9.20
C SER A 156 -0.12 11.71 -8.60
N VAL A 157 -1.25 11.49 -7.91
CA VAL A 157 -1.59 10.18 -7.34
C VAL A 157 -2.48 9.45 -8.35
N PRO A 158 -2.06 8.28 -8.86
CA PRO A 158 -2.75 7.60 -9.95
C PRO A 158 -4.03 6.86 -9.51
N VAL A 159 -4.69 7.29 -8.41
CA VAL A 159 -5.91 6.68 -7.88
C VAL A 159 -7.16 7.45 -8.28
N ALA A 160 -8.26 6.75 -8.51
CA ALA A 160 -9.53 7.34 -8.82
C ALA A 160 -10.08 8.17 -7.65
N ALA A 161 -10.88 9.20 -7.98
CA ALA A 161 -11.61 9.98 -6.96
C ALA A 161 -12.72 9.15 -6.29
N ARG A 162 -13.35 8.23 -7.05
CA ARG A 162 -14.38 7.32 -6.53
C ARG A 162 -13.78 6.03 -6.05
N TYR A 163 -14.12 5.65 -4.81
CA TYR A 163 -13.63 4.42 -4.20
C TYR A 163 -14.60 3.92 -3.13
N TRP A 164 -14.44 2.65 -2.74
CA TRP A 164 -15.17 2.06 -1.64
C TRP A 164 -14.30 1.91 -0.40
N ARG A 165 -14.93 2.16 0.76
CA ARG A 165 -14.35 1.96 2.09
C ARG A 165 -15.29 1.10 2.91
N ALA A 166 -14.74 0.12 3.62
CA ALA A 166 -15.42 -0.69 4.61
C ALA A 166 -14.95 -0.29 6.00
N ILE A 167 -15.87 -0.11 6.93
CA ILE A 167 -15.57 0.13 8.35
C ILE A 167 -16.11 -1.03 9.13
N GLY A 168 -15.23 -1.64 9.93
CA GLY A 168 -15.52 -2.81 10.75
C GLY A 168 -14.70 -2.81 12.04
N GLN A 169 -14.84 -3.88 12.82
CA GLN A 169 -14.03 -4.11 13.99
C GLN A 169 -13.13 -5.32 13.76
N PHE A 170 -11.82 -5.14 13.98
CA PHE A 170 -10.80 -6.17 13.82
C PHE A 170 -9.84 -6.10 15.01
N GLY A 171 -9.57 -7.21 15.68
CA GLY A 171 -8.70 -7.24 16.86
C GLY A 171 -9.15 -6.27 17.97
N GLY A 172 -10.45 -5.95 18.05
CA GLY A 172 -10.99 -4.95 18.97
C GLY A 172 -10.84 -3.49 18.52
N HIS A 173 -10.22 -3.21 17.36
CA HIS A 173 -10.06 -1.85 16.84
C HIS A 173 -11.11 -1.52 15.77
N VAL A 174 -11.66 -0.31 15.81
CA VAL A 174 -12.43 0.23 14.68
C VAL A 174 -11.46 0.47 13.53
N THR A 175 -11.65 -0.23 12.43
CA THR A 175 -10.72 -0.19 11.30
C THR A 175 -11.45 0.13 10.02
N ALA A 176 -10.90 1.07 9.27
CA ALA A 176 -11.36 1.42 7.93
C ALA A 176 -10.44 0.78 6.88
N LEU A 177 -10.99 -0.10 6.04
CA LEU A 177 -10.32 -0.70 4.88
C LEU A 177 -10.78 0.02 3.62
N SER A 178 -9.87 0.36 2.71
CA SER A 178 -10.23 1.04 1.46
C SER A 178 -9.68 0.29 0.26
N VAL A 179 -10.45 0.31 -0.84
CA VAL A 179 -10.01 -0.12 -2.18
C VAL A 179 -10.06 1.10 -3.08
N MET A 180 -8.90 1.54 -3.53
CA MET A 180 -8.72 2.71 -4.37
C MET A 180 -8.29 2.26 -5.78
N PRO A 181 -9.21 2.20 -6.76
CA PRO A 181 -8.87 1.87 -8.14
C PRO A 181 -7.84 2.84 -8.70
N LEU A 182 -7.02 2.38 -9.66
CA LEU A 182 -6.16 3.27 -10.42
C LEU A 182 -7.01 4.01 -11.48
N GLN A 183 -6.69 5.28 -11.75
CA GLN A 183 -7.41 6.06 -12.77
C GLN A 183 -7.37 5.39 -14.15
N ALA A 184 -6.20 4.84 -14.53
CA ALA A 184 -6.01 4.16 -15.80
C ALA A 184 -6.68 2.77 -15.89
N VAL A 185 -7.12 2.20 -14.75
CA VAL A 185 -7.73 0.86 -14.67
C VAL A 185 -8.91 0.93 -13.72
N PRO A 186 -10.04 1.48 -14.17
CA PRO A 186 -11.22 1.60 -13.32
C PRO A 186 -11.74 0.21 -12.93
N LEU A 187 -12.30 0.13 -11.73
CA LEU A 187 -13.00 -1.05 -11.23
C LEU A 187 -14.45 -0.67 -10.99
N ASP A 188 -15.35 -1.57 -11.35
CA ASP A 188 -16.77 -1.42 -11.00
C ASP A 188 -17.00 -1.59 -9.48
N ASP A 189 -18.20 -1.25 -9.04
CA ASP A 189 -18.57 -1.30 -7.62
C ASP A 189 -18.51 -2.72 -7.07
N SER A 190 -18.90 -3.73 -7.84
CA SER A 190 -18.92 -5.13 -7.40
C SER A 190 -17.50 -5.62 -7.16
N ALA A 191 -16.57 -5.39 -8.08
CA ALA A 191 -15.17 -5.75 -7.95
C ALA A 191 -14.50 -5.09 -6.73
N GLN A 192 -14.81 -3.82 -6.49
CA GLN A 192 -14.29 -3.11 -5.32
C GLN A 192 -14.85 -3.68 -4.00
N ILE A 193 -16.15 -3.99 -3.94
CA ILE A 193 -16.79 -4.57 -2.76
C ILE A 193 -16.26 -5.99 -2.50
N ASP A 194 -16.10 -6.81 -3.52
CA ASP A 194 -15.56 -8.17 -3.39
C ASP A 194 -14.11 -8.14 -2.88
N LEU A 195 -13.32 -7.20 -3.38
CA LEU A 195 -11.95 -7.01 -2.90
C LEU A 195 -11.91 -6.53 -1.44
N LEU A 196 -12.81 -5.60 -1.04
CA LEU A 196 -12.96 -5.19 0.36
C LEU A 196 -13.34 -6.36 1.27
N GLN A 197 -14.29 -7.22 0.84
CA GLN A 197 -14.70 -8.39 1.61
C GLN A 197 -13.55 -9.40 1.74
N SER A 198 -12.80 -9.62 0.67
CA SER A 198 -11.62 -10.47 0.69
C SER A 198 -10.57 -9.94 1.68
N PHE A 199 -10.34 -8.62 1.68
CA PHE A 199 -9.44 -7.97 2.62
C PHE A 199 -9.91 -8.11 4.08
N ALA A 200 -11.19 -7.82 4.33
CA ALA A 200 -11.79 -7.97 5.65
C ALA A 200 -11.73 -9.42 6.15
N SER A 201 -12.03 -10.40 5.29
CA SER A 201 -12.01 -11.81 5.64
C SER A 201 -10.61 -12.31 5.95
N ALA A 202 -9.59 -11.93 5.15
CA ALA A 202 -8.21 -12.28 5.39
C ALA A 202 -7.69 -11.68 6.72
N THR A 203 -8.06 -10.42 7.00
CA THR A 203 -7.70 -9.76 8.26
C THR A 203 -8.39 -10.42 9.46
N ARG A 204 -9.69 -10.78 9.37
CA ARG A 204 -10.37 -11.50 10.46
C ARG A 204 -9.74 -12.85 10.76
N ALA A 205 -9.41 -13.61 9.73
CA ALA A 205 -8.79 -14.93 9.90
C ALA A 205 -7.41 -14.89 10.60
N ALA A 206 -6.82 -13.71 10.73
CA ALA A 206 -5.51 -13.50 11.35
C ALA A 206 -5.60 -12.96 12.80
N ASN A 207 -6.83 -12.68 13.32
CA ASN A 207 -7.11 -12.14 14.65
C ASN A 207 -8.22 -12.96 15.33
#